data_912aa35550ec6f174277bbb0dd069f59
#
_entry.id   912aa35550ec6f174277bbb0dd069f59
#
_cell.length_a   1.000
_cell.length_b   1.000
_cell.length_c   1.000
_cell.angle_alpha   90.00
_cell.angle_beta   90.00
_cell.angle_gamma   90.00
#
_symmetry.space_group_name_H-M   'P 1'
#
loop_
_entity.id
_entity.type
_entity.pdbx_description
1 polymer ?
#
loop_
_entity_poly.entity_id
_entity_poly.type
_entity_poly.pdbx_seq_one_letter_code
_entity_poly.pdbx_strand_id
1 'polypeptide(L)'
;MDADRDSAADHLHMARALQLAARGLFTTSPNPRVGCVIVSDGHVVGEGWHARAGSPHAEINALTAAGEAARGATVYVTLEPCSHHGRTPPCAEALINAGVTRVVAAMSDPNPLIAGGGIAMLTLAGITAEVGLMESEARALNPGFISRMTRQRPWLRLKTAATLDGKTAPANGASQWITGEAARADVQRLRARACAILTGSGTVLADNPRMTVRDVDIGRQPLRVVVDSGLRTPVDAAILPALIVCHHADFDRRSALEQAGAEVV
;
A
#
# COMPACT_ATOMS: atom_id res chain seq x y z
N MET A 1 22.02 -21.54 -23.73
CA MET A 1 20.90 -22.33 -23.17
C MET A 1 20.30 -21.57 -22.03
N ASP A 2 19.44 -20.57 -22.37
CA ASP A 2 18.68 -19.77 -21.40
C ASP A 2 17.19 -20.12 -21.54
N ALA A 3 16.90 -21.40 -21.54
CA ALA A 3 15.54 -21.87 -21.54
C ALA A 3 15.12 -22.14 -20.10
N ASP A 4 14.01 -21.55 -19.71
CA ASP A 4 13.20 -21.86 -18.54
C ASP A 4 13.55 -21.19 -17.21
N ARG A 5 13.90 -19.88 -17.24
CA ARG A 5 13.95 -19.11 -15.98
C ARG A 5 12.57 -18.91 -15.34
N ASP A 6 11.52 -18.89 -16.16
CA ASP A 6 10.13 -18.62 -15.73
C ASP A 6 9.22 -19.80 -16.09
N SER A 7 9.33 -20.89 -15.33
CA SER A 7 8.45 -22.03 -15.51
C SER A 7 6.98 -21.69 -15.22
N ALA A 8 6.03 -22.44 -15.76
CA ALA A 8 4.62 -22.30 -15.42
C ALA A 8 4.35 -22.45 -13.91
N ALA A 9 5.16 -23.27 -13.24
CA ALA A 9 5.10 -23.44 -11.78
C ALA A 9 5.56 -22.17 -11.04
N ASP A 10 6.65 -21.51 -11.51
CA ASP A 10 7.13 -20.25 -10.93
C ASP A 10 6.06 -19.16 -11.04
N HIS A 11 5.40 -19.02 -12.19
CA HIS A 11 4.28 -18.09 -12.36
C HIS A 11 3.11 -18.38 -11.42
N LEU A 12 2.75 -19.67 -11.23
CA LEU A 12 1.68 -20.07 -10.33
C LEU A 12 1.98 -19.66 -8.88
N HIS A 13 3.20 -19.93 -8.40
CA HIS A 13 3.61 -19.61 -7.03
C HIS A 13 3.78 -18.11 -6.81
N MET A 14 4.31 -17.38 -7.80
CA MET A 14 4.39 -15.92 -7.73
C MET A 14 2.99 -15.27 -7.76
N ALA A 15 2.08 -15.76 -8.61
CA ALA A 15 0.69 -15.29 -8.60
C ALA A 15 0.02 -15.52 -7.22
N ARG A 16 0.33 -16.65 -6.58
CA ARG A 16 -0.13 -16.91 -5.20
C ARG A 16 0.47 -15.93 -4.20
N ALA A 17 1.77 -15.62 -4.29
CA ALA A 17 2.41 -14.61 -3.45
C ALA A 17 1.79 -13.21 -3.63
N LEU A 18 1.44 -12.84 -4.87
CA LEU A 18 0.72 -11.58 -5.18
C LEU A 18 -0.69 -11.55 -4.55
N GLN A 19 -1.43 -12.67 -4.58
CA GLN A 19 -2.74 -12.78 -3.90
C GLN A 19 -2.60 -12.59 -2.38
N LEU A 20 -1.55 -13.16 -1.78
CA LEU A 20 -1.25 -12.97 -0.36
C LEU A 20 -0.89 -11.51 -0.05
N ALA A 21 -0.05 -10.88 -0.87
CA ALA A 21 0.27 -9.45 -0.75
C ALA A 21 -0.97 -8.56 -0.79
N ALA A 22 -1.95 -8.90 -1.63
CA ALA A 22 -3.21 -8.16 -1.75
C ALA A 22 -4.05 -8.17 -0.45
N ARG A 23 -3.87 -9.13 0.45
CA ARG A 23 -4.53 -9.14 1.77
C ARG A 23 -4.12 -7.95 2.64
N GLY A 24 -2.89 -7.44 2.46
CA GLY A 24 -2.39 -6.24 3.14
C GLY A 24 -2.83 -4.91 2.52
N LEU A 25 -3.72 -4.93 1.52
CA LEU A 25 -4.03 -3.76 0.68
C LEU A 25 -4.49 -2.54 1.47
N PHE A 26 -5.20 -2.73 2.57
CA PHE A 26 -5.81 -1.67 3.38
C PHE A 26 -5.10 -1.43 4.71
N THR A 27 -4.15 -2.28 5.10
CA THR A 27 -3.61 -2.33 6.47
C THR A 27 -2.13 -2.03 6.59
N THR A 28 -1.32 -2.28 5.54
CA THR A 28 0.15 -2.19 5.63
C THR A 28 0.70 -0.77 5.56
N SER A 29 -0.04 0.21 5.07
CA SER A 29 0.48 1.57 4.87
C SER A 29 1.08 2.15 6.17
N PRO A 30 2.27 2.77 6.14
CA PRO A 30 3.03 3.22 4.97
C PRO A 30 3.94 2.15 4.31
N ASN A 31 3.99 0.92 4.85
CA ASN A 31 4.81 -0.17 4.34
C ASN A 31 4.26 -0.75 3.02
N PRO A 32 5.11 -1.40 2.20
CA PRO A 32 4.66 -2.09 1.01
C PRO A 32 3.81 -3.33 1.33
N ARG A 33 2.96 -3.71 0.38
CA ARG A 33 2.21 -4.97 0.39
C ARG A 33 3.15 -6.04 -0.14
N VAL A 34 3.47 -7.01 0.70
CA VAL A 34 4.38 -8.11 0.37
C VAL A 34 3.71 -9.42 0.71
N GLY A 35 3.86 -10.40 -0.18
CA GLY A 35 3.45 -11.77 0.02
C GLY A 35 4.61 -12.71 -0.29
N CYS A 36 4.64 -13.85 0.38
CA CYS A 36 5.68 -14.84 0.28
C CYS A 36 5.08 -16.24 0.26
N VAL A 37 5.59 -17.10 -0.61
CA VAL A 37 5.25 -18.52 -0.72
C VAL A 37 6.55 -19.33 -0.69
N ILE A 38 6.61 -20.38 0.11
CA ILE A 38 7.74 -21.30 0.21
C ILE A 38 7.30 -22.66 -0.33
N VAL A 39 8.08 -23.20 -1.25
CA VAL A 39 7.78 -24.43 -1.98
C VAL A 39 8.93 -25.42 -1.82
N SER A 40 8.63 -26.62 -1.35
CA SER A 40 9.56 -27.75 -1.25
C SER A 40 8.97 -28.93 -2.02
N ASP A 41 9.78 -29.56 -2.88
CA ASP A 41 9.36 -30.72 -3.69
C ASP A 41 8.05 -30.52 -4.46
N GLY A 42 7.85 -29.31 -5.01
CA GLY A 42 6.65 -28.94 -5.75
C GLY A 42 5.40 -28.64 -4.88
N HIS A 43 5.52 -28.72 -3.55
CA HIS A 43 4.42 -28.47 -2.62
C HIS A 43 4.62 -27.17 -1.85
N VAL A 44 3.54 -26.38 -1.67
CA VAL A 44 3.56 -25.19 -0.82
C VAL A 44 3.65 -25.64 0.64
N VAL A 45 4.75 -25.30 1.30
CA VAL A 45 5.03 -25.63 2.71
C VAL A 45 4.85 -24.44 3.64
N GLY A 46 4.86 -23.20 3.12
CA GLY A 46 4.64 -22.00 3.91
C GLY A 46 4.10 -20.85 3.10
N GLU A 47 3.20 -20.09 3.68
CA GLU A 47 2.62 -18.88 3.11
C GLU A 47 2.63 -17.75 4.13
N GLY A 48 2.91 -16.52 3.67
CA GLY A 48 2.90 -15.34 4.52
C GLY A 48 2.61 -14.07 3.75
N TRP A 49 2.11 -13.08 4.45
CA TRP A 49 1.98 -11.71 3.92
C TRP A 49 2.28 -10.71 5.04
N HIS A 50 2.67 -9.50 4.66
CA HIS A 50 2.80 -8.40 5.60
C HIS A 50 1.42 -7.89 5.96
N ALA A 51 0.96 -8.16 7.19
CA ALA A 51 -0.41 -7.90 7.59
C ALA A 51 -0.66 -6.41 7.92
N ARG A 52 0.27 -5.77 8.62
CA ARG A 52 0.19 -4.35 8.99
C ARG A 52 1.56 -3.78 9.32
N ALA A 53 1.71 -2.45 9.24
CA ALA A 53 2.94 -1.79 9.65
C ALA A 53 3.31 -2.15 11.11
N GLY A 54 4.58 -2.53 11.34
CA GLY A 54 5.09 -2.96 12.63
C GLY A 54 4.91 -4.45 12.95
N SER A 55 4.16 -5.22 12.15
CA SER A 55 4.10 -6.69 12.26
C SER A 55 5.24 -7.36 11.47
N PRO A 56 5.48 -8.68 11.65
CA PRO A 56 6.45 -9.41 10.87
C PRO A 56 6.28 -9.26 9.36
N HIS A 57 7.38 -9.34 8.62
CA HIS A 57 7.38 -9.33 7.17
C HIS A 57 6.81 -10.63 6.60
N ALA A 58 6.46 -10.63 5.31
CA ALA A 58 5.85 -11.76 4.63
C ALA A 58 6.73 -13.02 4.70
N GLU A 59 8.03 -12.85 4.51
CA GLU A 59 9.03 -13.92 4.54
C GLU A 59 9.08 -14.58 5.92
N ILE A 60 9.05 -13.79 6.99
CA ILE A 60 9.08 -14.30 8.37
C ILE A 60 7.82 -15.11 8.66
N ASN A 61 6.65 -14.62 8.23
CA ASN A 61 5.39 -15.33 8.38
C ASN A 61 5.39 -16.66 7.60
N ALA A 62 5.93 -16.65 6.37
CA ALA A 62 6.03 -17.84 5.53
C ALA A 62 7.03 -18.85 6.12
N LEU A 63 8.19 -18.40 6.62
CA LEU A 63 9.17 -19.25 7.30
C LEU A 63 8.60 -19.87 8.58
N THR A 64 7.86 -19.10 9.36
CA THR A 64 7.19 -19.61 10.57
C THR A 64 6.19 -20.71 10.22
N ALA A 65 5.46 -20.56 9.12
CA ALA A 65 4.50 -21.58 8.66
C ALA A 65 5.20 -22.81 8.09
N ALA A 66 6.33 -22.64 7.39
CA ALA A 66 7.08 -23.74 6.78
C ALA A 66 7.90 -24.56 7.80
N GLY A 67 8.40 -23.90 8.86
CA GLY A 67 9.30 -24.56 9.81
C GLY A 67 10.52 -25.18 9.12
N GLU A 68 10.87 -26.41 9.52
CA GLU A 68 12.01 -27.15 8.97
C GLU A 68 11.85 -27.51 7.47
N ALA A 69 10.63 -27.53 6.94
CA ALA A 69 10.39 -27.77 5.52
C ALA A 69 10.88 -26.64 4.60
N ALA A 70 11.29 -25.49 5.17
CA ALA A 70 11.92 -24.42 4.42
C ALA A 70 13.35 -24.78 3.94
N ARG A 71 14.01 -25.74 4.57
CA ARG A 71 15.36 -26.17 4.19
C ARG A 71 15.36 -26.80 2.79
N GLY A 72 16.22 -26.29 1.91
CA GLY A 72 16.32 -26.73 0.51
C GLY A 72 15.21 -26.19 -0.40
N ALA A 73 14.24 -25.44 0.15
CA ALA A 73 13.06 -24.95 -0.57
C ALA A 73 13.36 -23.78 -1.51
N THR A 74 12.42 -23.49 -2.42
CA THR A 74 12.35 -22.29 -3.24
C THR A 74 11.37 -21.31 -2.59
N VAL A 75 11.75 -20.03 -2.53
CA VAL A 75 10.94 -18.91 -1.99
C VAL A 75 10.51 -17.99 -3.11
N TYR A 76 9.22 -17.70 -3.20
CA TYR A 76 8.63 -16.70 -4.09
C TYR A 76 8.16 -15.52 -3.25
N VAL A 77 8.68 -14.34 -3.52
CA VAL A 77 8.36 -13.13 -2.76
C VAL A 77 8.09 -11.96 -3.70
N THR A 78 7.08 -11.16 -3.40
CA THR A 78 6.64 -10.09 -4.31
C THR A 78 7.52 -8.83 -4.30
N LEU A 79 8.47 -8.74 -3.38
CA LEU A 79 9.45 -7.66 -3.26
C LEU A 79 10.76 -8.26 -2.76
N GLU A 80 11.89 -7.71 -3.22
CA GLU A 80 13.22 -8.07 -2.75
C GLU A 80 13.28 -8.16 -1.21
N PRO A 81 13.80 -9.28 -0.63
CA PRO A 81 13.98 -9.40 0.80
C PRO A 81 14.91 -8.33 1.37
N CYS A 82 14.52 -7.68 2.46
CA CYS A 82 15.31 -6.62 3.05
C CYS A 82 16.68 -7.11 3.55
N SER A 83 17.73 -6.26 3.39
CA SER A 83 19.11 -6.53 3.79
C SER A 83 19.60 -5.69 4.97
N HIS A 84 18.79 -4.74 5.46
CA HIS A 84 19.19 -3.85 6.54
C HIS A 84 18.57 -4.26 7.87
N HIS A 85 19.32 -4.06 8.96
CA HIS A 85 18.83 -4.22 10.30
C HIS A 85 17.92 -3.04 10.66
N GLY A 86 16.67 -3.37 10.95
CA GLY A 86 15.69 -2.44 11.49
C GLY A 86 15.39 -2.77 12.95
N ARG A 87 14.11 -2.90 13.28
CA ARG A 87 13.67 -3.42 14.58
C ARG A 87 13.85 -4.94 14.70
N THR A 88 13.98 -5.62 13.58
CA THR A 88 14.20 -7.06 13.44
C THR A 88 15.36 -7.32 12.49
N PRO A 89 16.01 -8.50 12.55
CA PRO A 89 17.00 -8.91 11.58
C PRO A 89 16.46 -8.86 10.14
N PRO A 90 17.34 -8.71 9.12
CA PRO A 90 16.95 -8.70 7.72
C PRO A 90 16.24 -10.00 7.29
N CYS A 91 15.26 -9.90 6.40
CA CYS A 91 14.60 -11.09 5.85
C CYS A 91 15.57 -11.96 5.03
N ALA A 92 16.53 -11.34 4.32
CA ALA A 92 17.58 -12.08 3.62
C ALA A 92 18.38 -12.99 4.56
N GLU A 93 18.76 -12.50 5.74
CA GLU A 93 19.45 -13.29 6.77
C GLU A 93 18.56 -14.44 7.30
N ALA A 94 17.29 -14.17 7.54
CA ALA A 94 16.34 -15.20 7.98
C ALA A 94 16.18 -16.33 6.95
N LEU A 95 16.15 -16.00 5.65
CA LEU A 95 16.11 -16.99 4.57
C LEU A 95 17.39 -17.80 4.47
N ILE A 96 18.56 -17.17 4.64
CA ILE A 96 19.87 -17.86 4.70
C ILE A 96 19.90 -18.85 5.85
N ASN A 97 19.52 -18.41 7.04
CA ASN A 97 19.51 -19.23 8.25
C ASN A 97 18.53 -20.42 8.16
N ALA A 98 17.41 -20.24 7.45
CA ALA A 98 16.46 -21.31 7.16
C ALA A 98 17.00 -22.35 6.17
N GLY A 99 18.09 -22.03 5.45
CA GLY A 99 18.72 -22.93 4.50
C GLY A 99 17.96 -23.12 3.21
N VAL A 100 17.25 -22.08 2.72
CA VAL A 100 16.60 -22.11 1.40
C VAL A 100 17.66 -22.14 0.29
N THR A 101 17.33 -22.66 -0.88
CA THR A 101 18.30 -22.82 -1.99
C THR A 101 18.05 -21.89 -3.15
N ARG A 102 16.79 -21.39 -3.32
CA ARG A 102 16.41 -20.48 -4.41
C ARG A 102 15.44 -19.43 -3.88
N VAL A 103 15.63 -18.19 -4.32
CA VAL A 103 14.70 -17.08 -4.06
C VAL A 103 14.34 -16.39 -5.36
N VAL A 104 13.04 -16.28 -5.66
CA VAL A 104 12.48 -15.57 -6.82
C VAL A 104 11.75 -14.36 -6.30
N ALA A 105 12.26 -13.17 -6.55
CA ALA A 105 11.63 -11.91 -6.20
C ALA A 105 10.93 -11.30 -7.42
N ALA A 106 9.69 -10.82 -7.25
CA ALA A 106 8.98 -10.21 -8.36
C ALA A 106 9.60 -8.88 -8.80
N MET A 107 10.11 -8.10 -7.85
CA MET A 107 10.76 -6.82 -8.15
C MET A 107 11.87 -6.51 -7.15
N SER A 108 12.86 -5.73 -7.57
CA SER A 108 13.85 -5.14 -6.66
C SER A 108 13.20 -4.11 -5.75
N ASP A 109 13.83 -3.85 -4.58
CA ASP A 109 13.38 -2.77 -3.72
C ASP A 109 13.54 -1.42 -4.45
N PRO A 110 12.47 -0.61 -4.54
CA PRO A 110 12.53 0.68 -5.23
C PRO A 110 13.33 1.75 -4.47
N ASN A 111 13.75 1.48 -3.23
CA ASN A 111 14.58 2.40 -2.47
C ASN A 111 16.04 2.32 -2.96
N PRO A 112 16.60 3.38 -3.58
CA PRO A 112 17.95 3.34 -4.13
C PRO A 112 19.06 3.01 -3.12
N LEU A 113 18.79 3.25 -1.83
CA LEU A 113 19.76 3.02 -0.75
C LEU A 113 19.91 1.53 -0.39
N ILE A 114 18.94 0.70 -0.75
CA ILE A 114 18.89 -0.72 -0.35
C ILE A 114 18.65 -1.67 -1.54
N ALA A 115 18.33 -1.13 -2.70
CA ALA A 115 18.09 -1.88 -3.93
C ALA A 115 19.27 -2.82 -4.27
N GLY A 116 18.99 -4.10 -4.50
CA GLY A 116 19.97 -5.13 -4.81
C GLY A 116 20.72 -5.69 -3.60
N GLY A 117 20.60 -5.09 -2.42
CA GLY A 117 21.31 -5.53 -1.22
C GLY A 117 20.86 -6.90 -0.71
N GLY A 118 19.56 -7.17 -0.74
CA GLY A 118 19.01 -8.47 -0.35
C GLY A 118 19.41 -9.58 -1.30
N ILE A 119 19.32 -9.32 -2.61
CA ILE A 119 19.75 -10.26 -3.65
C ILE A 119 21.25 -10.54 -3.55
N ALA A 120 22.07 -9.52 -3.37
CA ALA A 120 23.53 -9.71 -3.21
C ALA A 120 23.85 -10.55 -1.98
N MET A 121 23.18 -10.31 -0.85
CA MET A 121 23.36 -11.07 0.39
C MET A 121 23.02 -12.55 0.21
N LEU A 122 21.91 -12.86 -0.45
CA LEU A 122 21.48 -14.21 -0.76
C LEU A 122 22.50 -14.92 -1.69
N THR A 123 22.92 -14.23 -2.76
CA THR A 123 23.89 -14.77 -3.73
C THR A 123 25.25 -15.07 -3.09
N LEU A 124 25.74 -14.17 -2.22
CA LEU A 124 26.99 -14.40 -1.47
C LEU A 124 26.91 -15.59 -0.53
N ALA A 125 25.71 -15.92 -0.04
CA ALA A 125 25.46 -17.11 0.77
C ALA A 125 25.27 -18.40 -0.06
N GLY A 126 25.41 -18.33 -1.40
CA GLY A 126 25.26 -19.47 -2.30
C GLY A 126 23.81 -19.79 -2.69
N ILE A 127 22.88 -18.92 -2.41
CA ILE A 127 21.45 -19.07 -2.79
C ILE A 127 21.26 -18.53 -4.20
N THR A 128 20.59 -19.28 -5.07
CA THR A 128 20.18 -18.80 -6.39
C THR A 128 19.09 -17.73 -6.21
N ALA A 129 19.38 -16.48 -6.61
CA ALA A 129 18.46 -15.36 -6.46
C ALA A 129 18.14 -14.74 -7.82
N GLU A 130 16.84 -14.64 -8.13
CA GLU A 130 16.31 -14.14 -9.39
C GLU A 130 15.32 -13.01 -9.15
N VAL A 131 15.21 -12.07 -10.10
CA VAL A 131 14.31 -10.90 -9.98
C VAL A 131 13.62 -10.65 -11.32
N GLY A 132 12.35 -10.26 -11.28
CA GLY A 132 11.62 -9.78 -12.45
C GLY A 132 10.33 -10.54 -12.75
N LEU A 133 10.12 -11.71 -12.16
CA LEU A 133 8.94 -12.52 -12.42
C LEU A 133 7.66 -11.80 -11.95
N MET A 134 6.77 -11.47 -12.89
CA MET A 134 5.51 -10.72 -12.64
C MET A 134 5.76 -9.34 -11.98
N GLU A 135 6.81 -8.63 -12.40
CA GLU A 135 7.18 -7.33 -11.84
C GLU A 135 6.06 -6.29 -11.98
N SER A 136 5.37 -6.28 -13.12
CA SER A 136 4.28 -5.32 -13.38
C SER A 136 3.15 -5.44 -12.36
N GLU A 137 2.76 -6.64 -11.99
CA GLU A 137 1.73 -6.94 -11.01
C GLU A 137 2.17 -6.55 -9.60
N ALA A 138 3.41 -6.85 -9.24
CA ALA A 138 4.00 -6.46 -7.95
C ALA A 138 4.05 -4.93 -7.79
N ARG A 139 4.44 -4.21 -8.85
CA ARG A 139 4.44 -2.74 -8.91
C ARG A 139 3.02 -2.17 -8.78
N ALA A 140 2.03 -2.79 -9.42
CA ALA A 140 0.63 -2.35 -9.35
C ALA A 140 0.03 -2.42 -7.94
N LEU A 141 0.54 -3.30 -7.08
CA LEU A 141 0.15 -3.36 -5.67
C LEU A 141 0.72 -2.19 -4.86
N ASN A 142 1.87 -1.63 -5.25
CA ASN A 142 2.67 -0.72 -4.44
C ASN A 142 2.97 0.66 -5.06
N PRO A 143 2.06 1.29 -5.87
CA PRO A 143 2.39 2.51 -6.60
C PRO A 143 2.78 3.69 -5.68
N GLY A 144 2.13 3.80 -4.50
CA GLY A 144 2.43 4.85 -3.53
C GLY A 144 3.79 4.67 -2.87
N PHE A 145 4.15 3.44 -2.49
CA PHE A 145 5.46 3.12 -1.95
C PHE A 145 6.56 3.39 -2.97
N ILE A 146 6.40 2.90 -4.19
CA ILE A 146 7.36 3.12 -5.28
C ILE A 146 7.54 4.61 -5.57
N SER A 147 6.44 5.37 -5.71
CA SER A 147 6.51 6.81 -5.97
C SER A 147 7.27 7.56 -4.87
N ARG A 148 7.03 7.21 -3.60
CA ARG A 148 7.74 7.80 -2.47
C ARG A 148 9.24 7.49 -2.52
N MET A 149 9.63 6.24 -2.78
CA MET A 149 11.04 5.83 -2.77
C MET A 149 11.81 6.38 -3.97
N THR A 150 11.22 6.36 -5.18
CA THR A 150 11.93 6.76 -6.41
C THR A 150 11.82 8.25 -6.72
N ARG A 151 10.74 8.94 -6.31
CA ARG A 151 10.47 10.34 -6.68
C ARG A 151 10.31 11.27 -5.50
N GLN A 152 10.31 10.75 -4.26
CA GLN A 152 10.03 11.48 -3.02
C GLN A 152 8.70 12.26 -3.06
N ARG A 153 7.74 11.74 -3.79
CA ARG A 153 6.41 12.36 -4.00
C ARG A 153 5.31 11.33 -3.76
N PRO A 154 4.14 11.76 -3.24
CA PRO A 154 3.00 10.87 -3.12
C PRO A 154 2.51 10.42 -4.49
N TRP A 155 1.91 9.24 -4.54
CA TRP A 155 1.12 8.81 -5.68
C TRP A 155 -0.27 9.45 -5.57
N LEU A 156 -0.64 10.25 -6.57
CA LEU A 156 -1.94 10.93 -6.62
C LEU A 156 -2.93 10.14 -7.48
N ARG A 157 -4.13 9.99 -6.96
CA ARG A 157 -5.29 9.46 -7.69
C ARG A 157 -6.40 10.50 -7.67
N LEU A 158 -6.74 11.02 -8.83
CA LEU A 158 -7.91 11.88 -8.99
C LEU A 158 -9.17 11.02 -9.10
N LYS A 159 -10.20 11.30 -8.27
CA LYS A 159 -11.52 10.70 -8.36
C LYS A 159 -12.53 11.79 -8.68
N THR A 160 -13.19 11.68 -9.80
CA THR A 160 -14.33 12.52 -10.18
C THR A 160 -15.60 11.69 -10.26
N ALA A 161 -16.77 12.34 -10.11
CA ALA A 161 -18.05 11.77 -10.44
C ALA A 161 -18.76 12.76 -11.36
N ALA A 162 -19.07 12.34 -12.56
CA ALA A 162 -19.71 13.17 -13.57
C ALA A 162 -20.68 12.35 -14.42
N THR A 163 -21.64 13.01 -15.02
CA THR A 163 -22.49 12.48 -16.08
C THR A 163 -21.68 12.31 -17.37
N LEU A 164 -22.23 11.64 -18.38
CA LEU A 164 -21.56 11.45 -19.67
C LEU A 164 -21.25 12.77 -20.40
N ASP A 165 -22.03 13.81 -20.14
CA ASP A 165 -21.81 15.17 -20.65
C ASP A 165 -20.95 16.05 -19.71
N GLY A 166 -20.28 15.40 -18.72
CA GLY A 166 -19.29 16.03 -17.85
C GLY A 166 -19.85 16.89 -16.72
N LYS A 167 -21.14 16.80 -16.39
CA LYS A 167 -21.74 17.55 -15.28
C LYS A 167 -21.51 16.87 -13.94
N THR A 168 -21.12 17.63 -12.94
CA THR A 168 -20.91 17.17 -11.55
C THR A 168 -22.12 17.39 -10.66
N ALA A 169 -23.09 18.19 -11.10
CA ALA A 169 -24.39 18.41 -10.47
C ALA A 169 -25.40 18.92 -11.51
N PRO A 170 -26.72 18.68 -11.39
CA PRO A 170 -27.74 19.34 -12.16
C PRO A 170 -27.86 20.83 -11.78
N ALA A 171 -28.67 21.60 -12.54
CA ALA A 171 -28.81 23.04 -12.37
C ALA A 171 -29.31 23.48 -10.98
N ASN A 172 -29.99 22.59 -10.26
CA ASN A 172 -30.47 22.84 -8.89
C ASN A 172 -29.38 22.56 -7.82
N GLY A 173 -28.15 22.20 -8.22
CA GLY A 173 -27.02 21.92 -7.31
C GLY A 173 -27.06 20.58 -6.59
N ALA A 174 -28.05 19.72 -6.82
CA ALA A 174 -28.14 18.42 -6.16
C ALA A 174 -27.02 17.46 -6.71
N SER A 175 -26.01 17.17 -5.89
CA SER A 175 -24.87 16.31 -6.29
C SER A 175 -25.09 14.82 -6.01
N GLN A 176 -26.16 14.42 -5.37
CA GLN A 176 -26.45 13.04 -4.95
C GLN A 176 -27.69 12.50 -5.68
N TRP A 177 -27.63 11.35 -6.41
CA TRP A 177 -26.44 10.50 -6.69
C TRP A 177 -26.22 10.46 -8.19
N ILE A 178 -25.02 10.81 -8.66
CA ILE A 178 -24.67 10.75 -10.08
C ILE A 178 -24.26 9.33 -10.47
N THR A 179 -23.63 8.60 -9.54
CA THR A 179 -23.11 7.26 -9.76
C THR A 179 -23.90 6.20 -9.02
N GLY A 180 -23.98 5.00 -9.59
CA GLY A 180 -24.66 3.85 -8.99
C GLY A 180 -23.97 3.33 -7.72
N GLU A 181 -24.66 2.43 -7.03
CA GLU A 181 -24.24 1.88 -5.73
C GLU A 181 -22.92 1.13 -5.82
N ALA A 182 -22.73 0.30 -6.87
CA ALA A 182 -21.48 -0.43 -7.09
C ALA A 182 -20.28 0.51 -7.24
N ALA A 183 -20.42 1.62 -7.98
CA ALA A 183 -19.36 2.62 -8.12
C ALA A 183 -19.05 3.32 -6.78
N ARG A 184 -20.08 3.60 -5.97
CA ARG A 184 -19.87 4.16 -4.62
C ARG A 184 -19.17 3.19 -3.69
N ALA A 185 -19.48 1.88 -3.76
CA ALA A 185 -18.77 0.83 -3.02
C ALA A 185 -17.28 0.77 -3.42
N ASP A 186 -16.98 0.88 -4.73
CA ASP A 186 -15.60 0.92 -5.19
C ASP A 186 -14.83 2.15 -4.67
N VAL A 187 -15.49 3.30 -4.58
CA VAL A 187 -14.90 4.51 -3.97
C VAL A 187 -14.50 4.26 -2.51
N GLN A 188 -15.23 3.44 -1.74
CA GLN A 188 -14.84 3.10 -0.36
C GLN A 188 -13.55 2.27 -0.35
N ARG A 189 -13.38 1.33 -1.29
CA ARG A 189 -12.13 0.57 -1.48
C ARG A 189 -10.98 1.47 -1.89
N LEU A 190 -11.21 2.43 -2.79
CA LEU A 190 -10.19 3.42 -3.17
C LEU A 190 -9.74 4.28 -1.98
N ARG A 191 -10.68 4.72 -1.14
CA ARG A 191 -10.38 5.45 0.10
C ARG A 191 -9.58 4.58 1.09
N ALA A 192 -9.96 3.32 1.25
CA ALA A 192 -9.28 2.37 2.14
C ALA A 192 -7.80 2.16 1.77
N ARG A 193 -7.47 2.22 0.47
CA ARG A 193 -6.08 2.13 -0.03
C ARG A 193 -5.26 3.41 0.16
N ALA A 194 -5.91 4.55 0.39
CA ALA A 194 -5.25 5.84 0.48
C ALA A 194 -4.65 6.08 1.86
N CYS A 195 -3.51 6.79 1.92
CA CYS A 195 -2.95 7.30 3.17
C CYS A 195 -3.67 8.59 3.59
N ALA A 196 -4.05 9.40 2.62
CA ALA A 196 -4.79 10.64 2.82
C ALA A 196 -5.85 10.80 1.73
N ILE A 197 -6.93 11.51 2.06
CA ILE A 197 -7.98 11.94 1.14
C ILE A 197 -8.01 13.46 1.19
N LEU A 198 -7.77 14.09 0.02
CA LEU A 198 -7.72 15.54 -0.10
C LEU A 198 -8.96 16.05 -0.81
N THR A 199 -9.52 17.15 -0.29
CA THR A 199 -10.62 17.90 -0.92
C THR A 199 -10.41 19.41 -0.76
N GLY A 200 -11.17 20.20 -1.46
CA GLY A 200 -11.20 21.67 -1.30
C GLY A 200 -12.33 22.13 -0.38
N SER A 201 -12.17 23.32 0.19
CA SER A 201 -13.22 23.94 1.03
C SER A 201 -14.56 24.13 0.30
N GLY A 202 -14.56 24.32 -1.02
CA GLY A 202 -15.77 24.36 -1.81
C GLY A 202 -16.63 23.10 -1.70
N THR A 203 -16.01 21.92 -1.74
CA THR A 203 -16.70 20.64 -1.54
C THR A 203 -17.22 20.50 -0.11
N VAL A 204 -16.43 20.96 0.88
CA VAL A 204 -16.86 20.93 2.29
C VAL A 204 -18.11 21.78 2.50
N LEU A 205 -18.12 22.98 1.94
CA LEU A 205 -19.27 23.91 2.04
C LEU A 205 -20.51 23.42 1.31
N ALA A 206 -20.33 22.78 0.14
CA ALA A 206 -21.45 22.32 -0.68
C ALA A 206 -22.08 21.01 -0.17
N ASP A 207 -21.23 20.03 0.24
CA ASP A 207 -21.66 18.65 0.46
C ASP A 207 -21.51 18.19 1.92
N ASN A 208 -20.83 18.93 2.77
CA ASN A 208 -20.46 18.56 4.14
C ASN A 208 -20.02 17.09 4.28
N PRO A 209 -19.01 16.65 3.52
CA PRO A 209 -18.67 15.24 3.40
C PRO A 209 -17.87 14.75 4.60
N ARG A 210 -18.09 13.53 5.04
CA ARG A 210 -17.27 12.90 6.10
C ARG A 210 -15.89 12.47 5.64
N MET A 211 -15.70 12.15 4.36
CA MET A 211 -14.47 11.59 3.75
C MET A 211 -13.88 10.37 4.49
N THR A 212 -14.67 9.66 5.27
CA THR A 212 -14.30 8.43 5.95
C THR A 212 -14.45 7.22 5.04
N VAL A 213 -13.74 6.14 5.38
CA VAL A 213 -13.98 4.79 4.82
C VAL A 213 -15.12 4.15 5.60
N ARG A 214 -16.06 3.57 4.88
CA ARG A 214 -17.21 2.81 5.39
C ARG A 214 -17.31 1.51 4.61
N ASP A 215 -17.90 0.50 5.22
CA ASP A 215 -18.22 -0.79 4.57
C ASP A 215 -16.99 -1.58 4.06
N VAL A 216 -15.79 -1.21 4.54
CA VAL A 216 -14.53 -1.91 4.29
C VAL A 216 -13.81 -2.03 5.62
N ASP A 217 -13.39 -3.24 5.97
CA ASP A 217 -12.59 -3.46 7.18
C ASP A 217 -11.17 -2.91 6.98
N ILE A 218 -10.81 -1.94 7.83
CA ILE A 218 -9.52 -1.25 7.78
C ILE A 218 -8.99 -1.01 9.19
N GLY A 219 -7.68 -1.18 9.35
CA GLY A 219 -7.02 -0.93 10.65
C GLY A 219 -6.88 0.56 11.00
N ARG A 220 -7.13 1.49 10.05
CA ARG A 220 -7.00 2.94 10.24
C ARG A 220 -7.84 3.71 9.23
N GLN A 221 -8.31 4.89 9.60
CA GLN A 221 -8.88 5.85 8.64
C GLN A 221 -7.76 6.61 7.91
N PRO A 222 -7.94 6.98 6.63
CA PRO A 222 -7.03 7.89 5.94
C PRO A 222 -7.07 9.28 6.58
N LEU A 223 -5.93 9.99 6.50
CA LEU A 223 -5.88 11.40 6.89
C LEU A 223 -6.82 12.20 5.99
N ARG A 224 -7.68 13.01 6.58
CA ARG A 224 -8.56 13.93 5.85
C ARG A 224 -7.85 15.26 5.71
N VAL A 225 -7.72 15.75 4.48
CA VAL A 225 -7.00 16.98 4.16
C VAL A 225 -7.93 17.93 3.43
N VAL A 226 -8.03 19.17 3.89
CA VAL A 226 -8.80 20.23 3.25
C VAL A 226 -7.84 21.33 2.78
N VAL A 227 -7.87 21.65 1.50
CA VAL A 227 -7.24 22.87 0.98
C VAL A 227 -8.24 24.01 1.14
N ASP A 228 -7.94 24.94 2.04
CA ASP A 228 -8.82 26.02 2.43
C ASP A 228 -8.05 27.32 2.70
N SER A 229 -7.71 28.02 1.64
CA SER A 229 -6.84 29.20 1.68
C SER A 229 -7.28 30.30 2.69
N GLY A 230 -8.56 30.39 3.00
CA GLY A 230 -9.12 31.44 3.88
C GLY A 230 -9.85 30.91 5.10
N LEU A 231 -9.64 29.64 5.49
CA LEU A 231 -10.24 29.01 6.68
C LEU A 231 -11.78 29.10 6.70
N ARG A 232 -12.43 28.86 5.55
CA ARG A 232 -13.88 28.92 5.40
C ARG A 232 -14.62 27.67 5.90
N THR A 233 -13.87 26.59 6.15
CA THR A 233 -14.41 25.32 6.69
C THR A 233 -15.19 25.59 7.98
N PRO A 234 -16.45 25.16 8.10
CA PRO A 234 -17.21 25.28 9.33
C PRO A 234 -16.60 24.50 10.49
N VAL A 235 -16.69 25.00 11.71
CA VAL A 235 -16.17 24.32 12.91
C VAL A 235 -16.94 23.05 13.27
N ASP A 236 -18.14 22.88 12.74
CA ASP A 236 -18.99 21.71 12.88
C ASP A 236 -19.00 20.82 11.62
N ALA A 237 -18.07 21.07 10.69
CA ALA A 237 -17.98 20.29 9.45
C ALA A 237 -17.75 18.80 9.72
N ALA A 238 -18.53 17.93 9.05
CA ALA A 238 -18.48 16.47 9.23
C ALA A 238 -17.13 15.84 8.86
N ILE A 239 -16.26 16.59 8.15
CA ILE A 239 -14.91 16.15 7.79
C ILE A 239 -13.94 16.20 8.97
N LEU A 240 -14.22 16.97 10.01
CA LEU A 240 -13.34 17.09 11.18
C LEU A 240 -13.31 15.79 12.03
N PRO A 241 -12.17 15.50 12.69
CA PRO A 241 -10.89 16.20 12.64
C PRO A 241 -10.18 16.02 11.27
N ALA A 242 -9.47 17.05 10.81
CA ALA A 242 -8.78 17.08 9.52
C ALA A 242 -7.52 17.97 9.56
N LEU A 243 -6.59 17.74 8.65
CA LEU A 243 -5.51 18.67 8.34
C LEU A 243 -6.07 19.74 7.38
N ILE A 244 -5.96 21.00 7.76
CA ILE A 244 -6.39 22.14 6.93
C ILE A 244 -5.15 22.89 6.46
N VAL A 245 -4.96 22.91 5.14
CA VAL A 245 -3.85 23.66 4.52
C VAL A 245 -4.38 25.03 4.10
N CYS A 246 -3.87 26.11 4.72
CA CYS A 246 -4.30 27.46 4.46
C CYS A 246 -3.17 28.33 3.89
N HIS A 247 -3.55 29.50 3.33
CA HIS A 247 -2.61 30.51 2.90
C HIS A 247 -2.64 31.73 3.82
N HIS A 248 -3.84 32.14 4.25
CA HIS A 248 -4.06 33.17 5.22
C HIS A 248 -4.81 32.62 6.41
N ALA A 249 -4.20 32.67 7.59
CA ALA A 249 -4.81 32.25 8.84
C ALA A 249 -5.21 33.49 9.66
N ASP A 250 -6.49 33.84 9.65
CA ASP A 250 -7.05 34.66 10.71
C ASP A 250 -6.93 33.94 12.04
N PHE A 251 -6.43 34.59 13.08
CA PHE A 251 -6.10 33.99 14.35
C PHE A 251 -7.34 33.36 15.04
N ASP A 252 -8.46 34.07 15.03
CA ASP A 252 -9.68 33.59 15.70
C ASP A 252 -10.27 32.39 14.97
N ARG A 253 -10.29 32.44 13.63
CA ARG A 253 -10.74 31.32 12.79
C ARG A 253 -9.85 30.09 12.96
N ARG A 254 -8.54 30.27 12.97
CA ARG A 254 -7.57 29.20 13.23
C ARG A 254 -7.82 28.56 14.58
N SER A 255 -7.88 29.37 15.64
CA SER A 255 -8.11 28.89 17.00
C SER A 255 -9.43 28.12 17.13
N ALA A 256 -10.51 28.61 16.52
CA ALA A 256 -11.81 27.93 16.53
C ALA A 256 -11.76 26.55 15.82
N LEU A 257 -11.07 26.45 14.70
CA LEU A 257 -10.91 25.18 13.96
C LEU A 257 -10.02 24.19 14.72
N GLU A 258 -8.94 24.67 15.35
CA GLU A 258 -8.06 23.82 16.17
C GLU A 258 -8.81 23.30 17.42
N GLN A 259 -9.66 24.11 18.05
CA GLN A 259 -10.54 23.67 19.13
C GLN A 259 -11.57 22.63 18.66
N ALA A 260 -12.00 22.69 17.42
CA ALA A 260 -12.86 21.68 16.80
C ALA A 260 -12.12 20.42 16.31
N GLY A 261 -10.79 20.32 16.57
CA GLY A 261 -9.97 19.16 16.30
C GLY A 261 -9.26 19.20 14.94
N ALA A 262 -9.21 20.34 14.25
CA ALA A 262 -8.37 20.49 13.08
C ALA A 262 -6.89 20.67 13.44
N GLU A 263 -5.99 20.23 12.56
CA GLU A 263 -4.61 20.68 12.51
C GLU A 263 -4.50 21.70 11.38
N VAL A 264 -4.07 22.94 11.66
CA VAL A 264 -4.01 24.03 10.66
C VAL A 264 -2.56 24.39 10.35
N VAL A 265 -2.19 24.25 9.06
CA VAL A 265 -0.84 24.51 8.53
C VAL A 265 -0.87 25.50 7.38
#